data_533a4e9fe98a321ef186f4862fbbb2d8
#
_entry.id   533a4e9fe98a321ef186f4862fbbb2d8
#
_cell.length_a   1.000
_cell.length_b   1.000
_cell.length_c   1.000
_cell.angle_alpha   90.00
_cell.angle_beta   90.00
_cell.angle_gamma   90.00
#
_symmetry.space_group_name_H-M   'P 1'
#
loop_
_entity.id
_entity.type
_entity.pdbx_description
1 polymer ?
#
loop_
_entity_poly.entity_id
_entity_poly.type
_entity_poly.pdbx_seq_one_letter_code
_entity_poly.pdbx_strand_id
1 'polypeptide(L)'
;MKKNTIYFILFTLSLNFSFSQNLKDKNILVVWGGWEGHKPELFVKHIENWLIFEEANYKIHNGLEAYNSYEELIKYDLIIQSITMSKISKEQENNLLKAIKNGVGIGGAHGGLTDSFRESTNYQFMVGGQWVDHPGGEVNFKVKMLKDELTKGLNDFEIKTEQYYMHYDPNIKVIANTKFNDEYYPWIDGVVMPVAWKKEYGNGKVFYVSIGHDPDEFINEENAWKLLTRGLKWATR
;
A
#
# COMPACT_ATOMS: atom_id res chain seq x y z
N MET A 1 69.87 6.96 -4.03
CA MET A 1 68.68 7.57 -3.39
C MET A 1 67.44 6.82 -3.87
N LYS A 2 66.85 5.93 -3.06
CA LYS A 2 65.63 5.24 -3.41
C LYS A 2 64.42 6.05 -2.92
N LYS A 3 63.55 6.48 -3.84
CA LYS A 3 62.29 7.16 -3.51
C LYS A 3 61.25 6.12 -3.08
N ASN A 4 60.88 6.15 -1.81
CA ASN A 4 59.74 5.36 -1.29
C ASN A 4 58.45 6.11 -1.62
N THR A 5 57.62 5.56 -2.52
CA THR A 5 56.29 6.04 -2.81
C THR A 5 55.33 5.37 -1.85
N ILE A 6 54.74 6.14 -0.94
CA ILE A 6 53.70 5.69 0.00
C ILE A 6 52.36 5.82 -0.72
N TYR A 7 51.69 4.67 -0.99
CA TYR A 7 50.30 4.63 -1.49
C TYR A 7 49.34 4.76 -0.32
N PHE A 8 48.61 5.88 -0.26
CA PHE A 8 47.53 6.06 0.66
C PHE A 8 46.27 5.38 0.06
N ILE A 9 45.87 4.21 0.60
CA ILE A 9 44.61 3.59 0.24
C ILE A 9 43.49 4.26 1.05
N LEU A 10 42.74 5.14 0.39
CA LEU A 10 41.50 5.69 0.96
C LEU A 10 40.42 4.55 1.00
N PHE A 11 40.20 4.01 2.18
CA PHE A 11 39.09 3.08 2.41
C PHE A 11 37.81 3.93 2.59
N THR A 12 37.04 4.13 1.50
CA THR A 12 35.72 4.74 1.58
C THR A 12 34.77 3.73 2.22
N LEU A 13 34.50 3.88 3.52
CA LEU A 13 33.37 3.22 4.16
C LEU A 13 32.09 3.76 3.52
N SER A 14 31.51 3.01 2.61
CA SER A 14 30.12 3.22 2.17
C SER A 14 29.19 2.82 3.31
N LEU A 15 28.81 3.80 4.13
CA LEU A 15 27.70 3.65 5.06
C LEU A 15 26.44 3.38 4.23
N ASN A 16 26.04 2.12 4.14
CA ASN A 16 24.72 1.73 3.67
C ASN A 16 23.72 2.22 4.73
N PHE A 17 23.24 3.45 4.60
CA PHE A 17 22.05 3.88 5.30
C PHE A 17 20.88 3.05 4.75
N SER A 18 20.53 2.00 5.48
CA SER A 18 19.25 1.33 5.32
C SER A 18 18.22 2.35 5.82
N PHE A 19 17.51 3.01 4.91
CA PHE A 19 16.39 3.88 5.26
C PHE A 19 15.25 3.01 5.80
N SER A 20 15.36 2.61 7.07
CA SER A 20 14.18 2.22 7.83
C SER A 20 13.52 3.51 8.30
N GLN A 21 12.56 4.02 7.53
CA GLN A 21 11.75 5.14 7.99
C GLN A 21 11.01 4.67 9.24
N ASN A 22 11.31 5.29 10.39
CA ASN A 22 10.64 5.03 11.66
C ASN A 22 9.32 5.82 11.67
N LEU A 23 8.26 5.24 12.21
CA LEU A 23 6.98 5.93 12.42
C LEU A 23 6.89 6.64 13.77
N LYS A 24 7.90 6.53 14.60
CA LYS A 24 7.94 7.24 15.89
C LYS A 24 7.62 8.72 15.68
N ASP A 25 6.72 9.23 16.53
CA ASP A 25 6.22 10.60 16.51
C ASP A 25 5.46 11.02 15.23
N LYS A 26 5.25 10.12 14.25
CA LYS A 26 4.39 10.36 13.09
C LYS A 26 2.92 10.31 13.47
N ASN A 27 2.11 11.17 12.85
CA ASN A 27 0.67 11.22 13.07
C ASN A 27 -0.04 10.40 11.98
N ILE A 28 -0.65 9.30 12.35
CA ILE A 28 -1.29 8.35 11.45
C ILE A 28 -2.81 8.36 11.67
N LEU A 29 -3.57 8.52 10.59
CA LEU A 29 -5.02 8.33 10.60
C LEU A 29 -5.35 6.97 9.99
N VAL A 30 -6.07 6.13 10.73
CA VAL A 30 -6.61 4.87 10.21
C VAL A 30 -8.11 5.04 10.00
N VAL A 31 -8.59 4.89 8.76
CA VAL A 31 -10.00 5.04 8.39
C VAL A 31 -10.53 3.72 7.86
N TRP A 32 -11.62 3.22 8.44
CA TRP A 32 -12.15 1.92 8.09
C TRP A 32 -13.68 1.90 8.02
N GLY A 33 -14.22 0.86 7.39
CA GLY A 33 -15.68 0.66 7.24
C GLY A 33 -16.05 0.07 5.87
N GLY A 34 -17.30 0.29 5.48
CA GLY A 34 -17.87 -0.24 4.25
C GLY A 34 -18.28 -1.70 4.41
N TRP A 35 -18.04 -2.54 3.39
CA TRP A 35 -18.48 -3.93 3.38
C TRP A 35 -17.69 -4.79 4.37
N GLU A 36 -18.44 -5.48 5.27
CA GLU A 36 -17.84 -6.26 6.36
C GLU A 36 -17.18 -7.57 5.91
N GLY A 37 -17.46 -8.04 4.69
CA GLY A 37 -16.88 -9.28 4.17
C GLY A 37 -15.35 -9.29 4.08
N HIS A 38 -14.71 -8.12 3.97
CA HIS A 38 -13.26 -7.97 4.03
C HIS A 38 -12.71 -7.77 5.45
N LYS A 39 -13.53 -7.99 6.49
CA LYS A 39 -13.15 -7.90 7.90
C LYS A 39 -12.33 -6.65 8.24
N PRO A 40 -12.80 -5.43 7.88
CA PRO A 40 -12.00 -4.21 8.02
C PRO A 40 -11.59 -3.92 9.47
N GLU A 41 -12.40 -4.32 10.46
CA GLU A 41 -12.07 -4.19 11.87
C GLU A 41 -10.86 -5.06 12.26
N LEU A 42 -10.76 -6.29 11.73
CA LEU A 42 -9.61 -7.16 11.96
C LEU A 42 -8.33 -6.60 11.31
N PHE A 43 -8.44 -6.05 10.10
CA PHE A 43 -7.32 -5.35 9.47
C PHE A 43 -6.83 -4.19 10.35
N VAL A 44 -7.75 -3.36 10.83
CA VAL A 44 -7.43 -2.25 11.74
C VAL A 44 -6.73 -2.72 13.01
N LYS A 45 -7.18 -3.83 13.61
CA LYS A 45 -6.53 -4.40 14.79
C LYS A 45 -5.08 -4.81 14.52
N HIS A 46 -4.78 -5.41 13.36
CA HIS A 46 -3.39 -5.73 13.00
C HIS A 46 -2.55 -4.47 12.78
N ILE A 47 -3.12 -3.47 12.10
CA ILE A 47 -2.47 -2.16 11.89
C ILE A 47 -2.24 -1.44 13.22
N GLU A 48 -3.20 -1.43 14.14
CA GLU A 48 -3.05 -0.79 15.45
C GLU A 48 -1.91 -1.42 16.25
N ASN A 49 -1.84 -2.75 16.33
CA ASN A 49 -0.75 -3.45 16.99
C ASN A 49 0.63 -3.07 16.39
N TRP A 50 0.69 -2.94 15.07
CA TRP A 50 1.90 -2.50 14.39
C TRP A 50 2.25 -1.04 14.68
N LEU A 51 1.27 -0.12 14.70
CA LEU A 51 1.51 1.29 15.02
C LEU A 51 1.98 1.48 16.47
N ILE A 52 1.46 0.68 17.40
CA ILE A 52 1.95 0.64 18.78
C ILE A 52 3.43 0.21 18.81
N PHE A 53 3.79 -0.86 18.10
CA PHE A 53 5.18 -1.34 18.00
C PHE A 53 6.12 -0.29 17.38
N GLU A 54 5.64 0.50 16.42
CA GLU A 54 6.40 1.57 15.76
C GLU A 54 6.44 2.88 16.57
N GLU A 55 5.81 2.94 17.73
CA GLU A 55 5.70 4.14 18.59
C GLU A 55 5.08 5.35 17.85
N ALA A 56 4.15 5.10 16.90
CA ALA A 56 3.46 6.14 16.16
C ALA A 56 2.35 6.79 16.98
N ASN A 57 2.07 8.08 16.72
CA ASN A 57 0.82 8.70 17.15
C ASN A 57 -0.28 8.30 16.15
N TYR A 58 -1.40 7.77 16.65
CA TYR A 58 -2.46 7.34 15.73
C TYR A 58 -3.86 7.69 16.22
N LYS A 59 -4.77 7.81 15.26
CA LYS A 59 -6.20 7.90 15.50
C LYS A 59 -6.92 6.92 14.58
N ILE A 60 -7.85 6.16 15.14
CA ILE A 60 -8.70 5.24 14.39
C ILE A 60 -10.09 5.85 14.27
N HIS A 61 -10.66 5.81 13.07
CA HIS A 61 -11.98 6.35 12.77
C HIS A 61 -12.78 5.36 11.93
N ASN A 62 -13.97 5.02 12.39
CA ASN A 62 -14.94 4.24 11.62
C ASN A 62 -15.84 5.20 10.84
N GLY A 63 -15.83 5.10 9.50
CA GLY A 63 -16.66 5.91 8.62
C GLY A 63 -15.93 7.05 7.93
N LEU A 64 -16.63 7.67 6.99
CA LEU A 64 -16.08 8.68 6.08
C LEU A 64 -16.08 10.11 6.67
N GLU A 65 -16.65 10.30 7.86
CA GLU A 65 -16.65 11.58 8.56
C GLU A 65 -15.22 12.05 8.88
N ALA A 66 -14.26 11.11 8.92
CA ALA A 66 -12.84 11.42 8.99
C ALA A 66 -12.36 12.36 7.87
N TYR A 67 -13.07 12.39 6.73
CA TYR A 67 -12.71 13.19 5.54
C TYR A 67 -13.47 14.51 5.44
N ASN A 68 -14.27 14.89 6.46
CA ASN A 68 -15.10 16.11 6.43
C ASN A 68 -14.27 17.41 6.48
N SER A 69 -13.03 17.39 6.96
CA SER A 69 -12.20 18.59 7.11
C SER A 69 -10.80 18.40 6.52
N TYR A 70 -10.47 19.22 5.52
CA TYR A 70 -9.11 19.29 4.99
C TYR A 70 -8.10 19.75 6.06
N GLU A 71 -8.48 20.72 6.91
CA GLU A 71 -7.64 21.29 7.97
C GLU A 71 -7.25 20.24 9.02
N GLU A 72 -8.10 19.23 9.23
CA GLU A 72 -7.76 18.08 10.08
C GLU A 72 -6.88 17.07 9.33
N LEU A 73 -7.22 16.73 8.08
CA LEU A 73 -6.48 15.75 7.30
C LEU A 73 -5.02 16.14 7.08
N ILE A 74 -4.74 17.43 6.83
CA ILE A 74 -3.37 17.91 6.54
C ILE A 74 -2.43 17.80 7.76
N LYS A 75 -2.95 17.54 8.96
CA LYS A 75 -2.14 17.31 10.18
C LYS A 75 -1.51 15.92 10.24
N TYR A 76 -2.02 14.97 9.45
CA TYR A 76 -1.51 13.60 9.45
C TYR A 76 -0.35 13.44 8.46
N ASP A 77 0.56 12.52 8.78
CA ASP A 77 1.67 12.13 7.92
C ASP A 77 1.28 11.00 6.96
N LEU A 78 0.31 10.16 7.38
CA LEU A 78 -0.21 9.04 6.60
C LEU A 78 -1.68 8.80 6.94
N ILE A 79 -2.47 8.48 5.92
CA ILE A 79 -3.81 7.89 6.04
C ILE A 79 -3.70 6.42 5.65
N ILE A 80 -4.07 5.50 6.54
CA ILE A 80 -4.24 4.08 6.24
C ILE A 80 -5.72 3.83 6.07
N GLN A 81 -6.15 3.45 4.87
CA GLN A 81 -7.55 3.27 4.55
C GLN A 81 -7.91 1.80 4.35
N SER A 82 -9.01 1.37 4.98
CA SER A 82 -9.66 0.07 4.80
C SER A 82 -11.17 0.27 4.67
N ILE A 83 -11.59 0.82 3.53
CA ILE A 83 -13.01 1.08 3.21
C ILE A 83 -13.37 0.41 1.89
N THR A 84 -14.30 -0.55 1.91
CA THR A 84 -14.72 -1.28 0.72
C THR A 84 -16.16 -0.93 0.35
N MET A 85 -16.44 -0.76 -0.96
CA MET A 85 -17.79 -0.58 -1.53
C MET A 85 -18.63 0.49 -0.81
N SER A 86 -18.07 1.69 -0.67
CA SER A 86 -18.73 2.83 -0.03
C SER A 86 -18.98 3.96 -1.01
N LYS A 87 -19.70 5.00 -0.56
CA LYS A 87 -19.95 6.21 -1.33
C LYS A 87 -19.38 7.41 -0.60
N ILE A 88 -18.42 8.06 -1.22
CA ILE A 88 -17.82 9.28 -0.71
C ILE A 88 -18.60 10.50 -1.22
N SER A 89 -18.87 11.50 -0.36
CA SER A 89 -19.43 12.76 -0.81
C SER A 89 -18.41 13.57 -1.60
N LYS A 90 -18.89 14.51 -2.43
CA LYS A 90 -17.99 15.38 -3.20
C LYS A 90 -17.06 16.22 -2.33
N GLU A 91 -17.55 16.64 -1.18
CA GLU A 91 -16.77 17.41 -0.20
C GLU A 91 -15.67 16.55 0.43
N GLN A 92 -16.01 15.36 0.92
CA GLN A 92 -15.05 14.40 1.49
C GLN A 92 -13.98 14.00 0.47
N GLU A 93 -14.40 13.70 -0.78
CA GLU A 93 -13.48 13.41 -1.90
C GLU A 93 -12.50 14.57 -2.11
N ASN A 94 -13.00 15.80 -2.24
CA ASN A 94 -12.18 16.97 -2.46
C ASN A 94 -11.19 17.21 -1.32
N ASN A 95 -11.61 17.04 -0.07
CA ASN A 95 -10.76 17.21 1.11
C ASN A 95 -9.64 16.17 1.13
N LEU A 96 -9.99 14.89 0.88
CA LEU A 96 -9.01 13.78 0.82
C LEU A 96 -8.00 14.02 -0.30
N LEU A 97 -8.45 14.23 -1.53
CA LEU A 97 -7.57 14.46 -2.68
C LEU A 97 -6.65 15.67 -2.47
N LYS A 98 -7.18 16.76 -1.90
CA LYS A 98 -6.40 17.96 -1.58
C LYS A 98 -5.34 17.67 -0.52
N ALA A 99 -5.66 16.89 0.52
CA ALA A 99 -4.71 16.53 1.57
C ALA A 99 -3.55 15.69 1.00
N ILE A 100 -3.87 14.65 0.19
CA ILE A 100 -2.83 13.82 -0.43
C ILE A 100 -2.00 14.67 -1.40
N LYS A 101 -2.62 15.47 -2.27
CA LYS A 101 -1.91 16.36 -3.20
C LYS A 101 -0.93 17.29 -2.49
N ASN A 102 -1.22 17.69 -1.25
CA ASN A 102 -0.40 18.58 -0.43
C ASN A 102 0.59 17.85 0.49
N GLY A 103 0.78 16.54 0.31
CA GLY A 103 1.89 15.81 0.91
C GLY A 103 1.51 14.80 2.00
N VAL A 104 0.23 14.67 2.37
CA VAL A 104 -0.20 13.55 3.22
C VAL A 104 -0.04 12.25 2.43
N GLY A 105 0.51 11.22 3.05
CA GLY A 105 0.56 9.89 2.43
C GLY A 105 -0.76 9.16 2.53
N ILE A 106 -1.01 8.21 1.63
CA ILE A 106 -2.13 7.27 1.74
C ILE A 106 -1.68 5.86 1.38
N GLY A 107 -2.17 4.87 2.11
CA GLY A 107 -1.94 3.47 1.78
C GLY A 107 -3.04 2.56 2.30
N GLY A 108 -3.10 1.36 1.73
CA GLY A 108 -4.08 0.36 2.12
C GLY A 108 -3.91 -0.95 1.36
N ALA A 109 -4.79 -1.88 1.68
CA ALA A 109 -4.77 -3.22 1.12
C ALA A 109 -6.10 -3.60 0.48
N HIS A 110 -6.03 -4.47 -0.50
CA HIS A 110 -7.19 -5.17 -1.08
C HIS A 110 -8.32 -4.22 -1.48
N GLY A 111 -9.57 -4.62 -1.31
CA GLY A 111 -10.73 -3.76 -1.56
C GLY A 111 -10.79 -2.52 -0.69
N GLY A 112 -10.06 -2.49 0.44
CA GLY A 112 -10.03 -1.36 1.36
C GLY A 112 -9.45 -0.07 0.79
N LEU A 113 -8.74 -0.14 -0.36
CA LEU A 113 -8.26 1.03 -1.08
C LEU A 113 -8.76 1.08 -2.52
N THR A 114 -8.64 -0.01 -3.30
CA THR A 114 -8.96 0.03 -4.74
C THR A 114 -10.39 -0.32 -5.08
N ASP A 115 -11.20 -0.76 -4.11
CA ASP A 115 -12.63 -1.00 -4.26
C ASP A 115 -13.48 -0.09 -3.35
N SER A 116 -12.93 1.02 -2.91
CA SER A 116 -13.58 1.90 -1.94
C SER A 116 -14.72 2.71 -2.55
N PHE A 117 -14.45 3.41 -3.64
CA PHE A 117 -15.37 4.38 -4.24
C PHE A 117 -15.46 4.18 -5.75
N ARG A 118 -16.21 3.17 -6.18
CA ARG A 118 -16.32 2.72 -7.57
C ARG A 118 -16.79 3.81 -8.54
N GLU A 119 -17.57 4.79 -8.06
CA GLU A 119 -18.11 5.89 -8.87
C GLU A 119 -17.16 7.09 -8.97
N SER A 120 -16.06 7.11 -8.20
CA SER A 120 -15.13 8.24 -8.15
C SER A 120 -13.89 8.03 -9.01
N THR A 121 -13.90 8.52 -10.23
CA THR A 121 -12.74 8.47 -11.14
C THR A 121 -11.56 9.31 -10.63
N ASN A 122 -11.81 10.42 -9.92
CA ASN A 122 -10.74 11.23 -9.32
C ASN A 122 -10.00 10.47 -8.21
N TYR A 123 -10.75 9.74 -7.39
CA TYR A 123 -10.17 8.90 -6.35
C TYR A 123 -9.34 7.76 -6.96
N GLN A 124 -9.89 7.07 -7.98
CA GLN A 124 -9.18 6.00 -8.71
C GLN A 124 -7.89 6.53 -9.36
N PHE A 125 -7.94 7.73 -9.94
CA PHE A 125 -6.75 8.39 -10.48
C PHE A 125 -5.71 8.70 -9.40
N MET A 126 -6.12 9.13 -8.21
CA MET A 126 -5.22 9.34 -7.08
C MET A 126 -4.59 8.02 -6.61
N VAL A 127 -5.41 6.98 -6.39
CA VAL A 127 -4.94 5.66 -5.90
C VAL A 127 -4.10 4.92 -6.95
N GLY A 128 -4.40 5.10 -8.23
CA GLY A 128 -3.70 4.46 -9.35
C GLY A 128 -4.29 3.13 -9.80
N GLY A 129 -5.49 2.78 -9.37
CA GLY A 129 -6.18 1.59 -9.83
C GLY A 129 -7.57 1.40 -9.26
N GLN A 130 -8.30 0.48 -9.87
CA GLN A 130 -9.66 0.09 -9.51
C GLN A 130 -9.80 -1.42 -9.66
N TRP A 131 -10.34 -2.08 -8.64
CA TRP A 131 -10.77 -3.46 -8.74
C TRP A 131 -11.83 -3.65 -9.83
N VAL A 132 -11.73 -4.76 -10.56
CA VAL A 132 -12.68 -5.14 -11.62
C VAL A 132 -13.31 -6.48 -11.32
N ASP A 133 -12.48 -7.50 -11.04
CA ASP A 133 -12.92 -8.87 -10.83
C ASP A 133 -11.86 -9.67 -10.02
N HIS A 134 -12.25 -10.84 -9.53
CA HIS A 134 -11.37 -11.84 -8.91
C HIS A 134 -11.79 -13.26 -9.38
N PRO A 135 -11.42 -13.64 -10.60
CA PRO A 135 -11.81 -14.91 -11.21
C PRO A 135 -11.51 -16.11 -10.31
N GLY A 136 -12.54 -16.92 -10.01
CA GLY A 136 -12.44 -18.08 -9.13
C GLY A 136 -12.58 -17.79 -7.63
N GLY A 137 -12.76 -16.53 -7.21
CA GLY A 137 -12.82 -16.16 -5.80
C GLY A 137 -11.45 -16.28 -5.13
N GLU A 138 -11.38 -16.93 -3.98
CA GLU A 138 -10.13 -17.24 -3.31
C GLU A 138 -9.39 -18.40 -3.99
N VAL A 139 -8.30 -18.12 -4.66
CA VAL A 139 -7.46 -19.06 -5.41
C VAL A 139 -6.01 -19.04 -4.93
N ASN A 140 -5.28 -20.14 -5.18
CA ASN A 140 -3.84 -20.16 -4.94
C ASN A 140 -3.12 -19.52 -6.12
N PHE A 141 -2.28 -18.54 -5.84
CA PHE A 141 -1.42 -17.94 -6.87
C PHE A 141 -0.07 -17.48 -6.30
N LYS A 142 0.87 -17.30 -7.21
CA LYS A 142 2.20 -16.81 -6.88
C LYS A 142 2.26 -15.29 -6.97
N VAL A 143 2.77 -14.67 -5.91
CA VAL A 143 3.19 -13.27 -5.89
C VAL A 143 4.69 -13.21 -6.20
N LYS A 144 5.03 -12.50 -7.28
CA LYS A 144 6.41 -12.30 -7.71
C LYS A 144 6.88 -10.91 -7.31
N MET A 145 7.97 -10.84 -6.55
CA MET A 145 8.61 -9.59 -6.20
C MET A 145 9.42 -9.01 -7.36
N LEU A 146 9.26 -7.72 -7.62
CA LEU A 146 10.06 -6.98 -8.58
C LEU A 146 11.13 -6.17 -7.87
N LYS A 147 12.23 -5.85 -8.57
CA LYS A 147 13.36 -5.11 -7.97
C LYS A 147 12.96 -3.69 -7.56
N ASP A 148 12.90 -3.46 -6.27
CA ASP A 148 12.64 -2.16 -5.63
C ASP A 148 13.32 -2.12 -4.25
N GLU A 149 13.45 -0.93 -3.67
CA GLU A 149 13.96 -0.76 -2.30
C GLU A 149 13.06 -1.44 -1.25
N LEU A 150 11.72 -1.39 -1.46
CA LEU A 150 10.75 -1.97 -0.53
C LEU A 150 10.73 -3.50 -0.58
N THR A 151 11.09 -4.08 -1.72
CA THR A 151 11.14 -5.54 -1.92
C THR A 151 12.51 -6.15 -1.67
N LYS A 152 13.51 -5.33 -1.33
CA LYS A 152 14.87 -5.83 -1.05
C LYS A 152 14.87 -6.85 0.09
N GLY A 153 15.33 -8.07 -0.22
CA GLY A 153 15.37 -9.19 0.74
C GLY A 153 14.02 -9.85 1.02
N LEU A 154 12.97 -9.50 0.28
CA LEU A 154 11.72 -10.28 0.22
C LEU A 154 11.83 -11.34 -0.87
N ASN A 155 11.20 -12.49 -0.62
CA ASN A 155 11.11 -13.59 -1.58
C ASN A 155 9.75 -13.59 -2.26
N ASP A 156 9.67 -14.17 -3.47
CA ASP A 156 8.39 -14.59 -4.05
C ASP A 156 7.70 -15.55 -3.09
N PHE A 157 6.38 -15.50 -3.03
CA PHE A 157 5.58 -16.40 -2.18
C PHE A 157 4.30 -16.84 -2.87
N GLU A 158 3.71 -17.91 -2.39
CA GLU A 158 2.40 -18.38 -2.77
C GLU A 158 1.39 -18.03 -1.67
N ILE A 159 0.20 -17.65 -2.06
CA ILE A 159 -0.88 -17.28 -1.15
C ILE A 159 -2.22 -17.75 -1.71
N LYS A 160 -3.14 -18.08 -0.82
CA LYS A 160 -4.54 -18.34 -1.15
C LYS A 160 -5.36 -17.11 -0.74
N THR A 161 -5.85 -16.36 -1.71
CA THR A 161 -6.69 -15.17 -1.52
C THR A 161 -7.39 -14.83 -2.83
N GLU A 162 -8.16 -13.75 -2.89
CA GLU A 162 -8.72 -13.24 -4.13
C GLU A 162 -7.61 -12.65 -5.02
N GLN A 163 -7.40 -13.24 -6.21
CA GLN A 163 -6.48 -12.73 -7.22
C GLN A 163 -7.16 -11.61 -8.01
N TYR A 164 -6.84 -10.35 -7.71
CA TYR A 164 -7.49 -9.21 -8.32
C TYR A 164 -7.09 -8.98 -9.78
N TYR A 165 -8.10 -8.92 -10.64
CA TYR A 165 -7.99 -8.32 -11.97
C TYR A 165 -8.39 -6.85 -11.86
N MET A 166 -7.55 -5.92 -12.37
CA MET A 166 -7.67 -4.50 -12.10
C MET A 166 -7.55 -3.65 -13.35
N HIS A 167 -8.26 -2.52 -13.38
CA HIS A 167 -7.84 -1.38 -14.19
C HIS A 167 -6.83 -0.57 -13.40
N TYR A 168 -5.71 -0.20 -14.01
CA TYR A 168 -4.66 0.55 -13.32
C TYR A 168 -4.05 1.64 -14.21
N ASP A 169 -3.56 2.69 -13.56
CA ASP A 169 -2.89 3.83 -14.18
C ASP A 169 -1.49 3.42 -14.67
N PRO A 170 -1.12 3.69 -15.93
CA PRO A 170 0.23 3.42 -16.43
C PRO A 170 1.34 4.17 -15.65
N ASN A 171 1.00 5.20 -14.88
CA ASN A 171 1.95 5.96 -14.04
C ASN A 171 2.21 5.35 -12.66
N ILE A 172 1.77 4.11 -12.39
CA ILE A 172 2.16 3.40 -11.16
C ILE A 172 3.53 2.75 -11.32
N LYS A 173 4.28 2.66 -10.24
CA LYS A 173 5.48 1.83 -10.17
C LYS A 173 5.13 0.48 -9.52
N VAL A 174 4.93 -0.53 -10.35
CA VAL A 174 4.65 -1.90 -9.88
C VAL A 174 5.89 -2.47 -9.20
N ILE A 175 5.74 -3.01 -7.99
CA ILE A 175 6.82 -3.62 -7.19
C ILE A 175 6.57 -5.08 -6.83
N ALA A 176 5.35 -5.57 -7.04
CA ALA A 176 5.01 -6.99 -7.03
C ALA A 176 3.90 -7.26 -8.04
N ASN A 177 3.90 -8.44 -8.65
CA ASN A 177 2.90 -8.85 -9.62
C ASN A 177 2.50 -10.31 -9.47
N THR A 178 1.43 -10.70 -10.16
CA THR A 178 0.97 -12.07 -10.35
C THR A 178 0.65 -12.31 -11.82
N LYS A 179 0.56 -13.57 -12.22
CA LYS A 179 0.20 -13.97 -13.58
C LYS A 179 -1.06 -14.84 -13.51
N PHE A 180 -2.07 -14.47 -14.29
CA PHE A 180 -3.28 -15.26 -14.48
C PHE A 180 -3.03 -16.47 -15.38
N ASN A 181 -3.84 -17.52 -15.21
CA ASN A 181 -3.95 -18.68 -16.08
C ASN A 181 -5.34 -18.73 -16.72
N ASP A 182 -5.60 -19.76 -17.52
CA ASP A 182 -6.83 -19.96 -18.28
C ASP A 182 -7.93 -20.73 -17.51
N GLU A 183 -7.72 -21.02 -16.20
CA GLU A 183 -8.59 -21.90 -15.42
C GLU A 183 -10.04 -21.40 -15.33
N TYR A 184 -10.20 -20.07 -15.09
CA TYR A 184 -11.52 -19.46 -14.93
C TYR A 184 -11.95 -18.68 -16.18
N TYR A 185 -11.03 -17.88 -16.74
CA TYR A 185 -11.28 -17.05 -17.90
C TYR A 185 -10.16 -17.21 -18.95
N PRO A 186 -10.37 -18.03 -20.01
CA PRO A 186 -9.33 -18.28 -21.01
C PRO A 186 -8.76 -17.03 -21.68
N TRP A 187 -9.55 -15.95 -21.76
CA TRP A 187 -9.11 -14.69 -22.40
C TRP A 187 -8.17 -13.83 -21.55
N ILE A 188 -7.91 -14.20 -20.29
CA ILE A 188 -6.90 -13.53 -19.44
C ILE A 188 -5.65 -14.41 -19.23
N ASP A 189 -5.54 -15.55 -19.90
CA ASP A 189 -4.36 -16.40 -19.79
C ASP A 189 -3.08 -15.61 -20.09
N GLY A 190 -2.11 -15.76 -19.20
CA GLY A 190 -0.83 -15.09 -19.31
C GLY A 190 -0.82 -13.60 -18.95
N VAL A 191 -1.96 -12.98 -18.64
CA VAL A 191 -2.01 -11.59 -18.20
C VAL A 191 -1.26 -11.42 -16.88
N VAL A 192 -0.34 -10.44 -16.87
CA VAL A 192 0.40 -10.05 -15.67
C VAL A 192 -0.28 -8.85 -15.04
N MET A 193 -0.67 -9.00 -13.78
CA MET A 193 -1.42 -8.00 -13.03
C MET A 193 -0.63 -7.49 -11.83
N PRO A 194 -0.65 -6.17 -11.53
CA PRO A 194 -0.03 -5.63 -10.33
C PRO A 194 -0.62 -6.24 -9.05
N VAL A 195 0.25 -6.64 -8.11
CA VAL A 195 -0.12 -7.00 -6.74
C VAL A 195 0.21 -5.87 -5.77
N ALA A 196 1.33 -5.17 -5.99
CA ALA A 196 1.65 -4.00 -5.18
C ALA A 196 2.28 -2.91 -6.04
N TRP A 197 1.97 -1.65 -5.69
CA TRP A 197 2.56 -0.50 -6.36
C TRP A 197 2.78 0.70 -5.46
N LYS A 198 3.65 1.57 -5.95
CA LYS A 198 3.90 2.93 -5.47
C LYS A 198 3.43 3.93 -6.51
N LYS A 199 2.91 5.07 -6.06
CA LYS A 199 2.55 6.19 -6.92
C LYS A 199 2.76 7.51 -6.18
N GLU A 200 3.07 8.57 -6.91
CA GLU A 200 3.05 9.93 -6.41
C GLU A 200 1.79 10.64 -6.91
N TYR A 201 1.16 11.42 -6.04
CA TYR A 201 0.02 12.27 -6.35
C TYR A 201 0.23 13.67 -5.78
N GLY A 202 0.68 14.60 -6.62
CA GLY A 202 1.20 15.89 -6.16
C GLY A 202 2.45 15.69 -5.31
N ASN A 203 2.43 16.15 -4.07
CA ASN A 203 3.50 15.96 -3.09
C ASN A 203 3.29 14.72 -2.21
N GLY A 204 2.12 14.07 -2.31
CA GLY A 204 1.80 12.88 -1.50
C GLY A 204 2.19 11.59 -2.19
N LYS A 205 2.37 10.57 -1.38
CA LYS A 205 2.74 9.22 -1.81
C LYS A 205 1.57 8.27 -1.59
N VAL A 206 1.35 7.37 -2.53
CA VAL A 206 0.30 6.36 -2.50
C VAL A 206 0.93 4.98 -2.55
N PHE A 207 0.57 4.11 -1.60
CA PHE A 207 0.97 2.71 -1.59
C PHE A 207 -0.23 1.79 -1.57
N TYR A 208 -0.17 0.73 -2.35
CA TYR A 208 -1.22 -0.28 -2.42
C TYR A 208 -0.67 -1.70 -2.52
N VAL A 209 -1.40 -2.65 -1.93
CA VAL A 209 -1.22 -4.09 -2.12
C VAL A 209 -2.58 -4.77 -2.30
N SER A 210 -2.73 -5.64 -3.31
CA SER A 210 -4.02 -6.23 -3.70
C SER A 210 -4.44 -7.47 -2.92
N ILE A 211 -3.54 -8.07 -2.13
CA ILE A 211 -3.84 -9.22 -1.26
C ILE A 211 -4.46 -8.76 0.06
N GLY A 212 -5.06 -9.67 0.81
CA GLY A 212 -5.63 -9.39 2.12
C GLY A 212 -7.16 -9.43 2.14
N HIS A 213 -7.78 -10.37 1.40
CA HIS A 213 -9.22 -10.66 1.52
C HIS A 213 -9.55 -11.03 2.98
N ASP A 214 -8.76 -11.91 3.56
CA ASP A 214 -8.71 -12.11 5.01
C ASP A 214 -7.45 -11.41 5.57
N PRO A 215 -7.57 -10.44 6.49
CA PRO A 215 -6.43 -9.75 7.07
C PRO A 215 -5.39 -10.65 7.77
N ASP A 216 -5.79 -11.85 8.23
CA ASP A 216 -4.88 -12.83 8.81
C ASP A 216 -3.85 -13.37 7.78
N GLU A 217 -4.10 -13.22 6.48
CA GLU A 217 -3.14 -13.54 5.42
C GLU A 217 -1.83 -12.78 5.61
N PHE A 218 -1.88 -11.53 6.05
CA PHE A 218 -0.69 -10.73 6.34
C PHE A 218 0.09 -11.24 7.55
N ILE A 219 -0.59 -11.84 8.52
CA ILE A 219 0.07 -12.37 9.72
C ILE A 219 0.67 -13.74 9.43
N ASN A 220 0.03 -14.51 8.55
CA ASN A 220 0.45 -15.86 8.18
C ASN A 220 1.57 -15.87 7.12
N GLU A 221 1.73 -14.79 6.32
CA GLU A 221 2.76 -14.67 5.28
C GLU A 221 3.68 -13.46 5.56
N GLU A 222 4.87 -13.76 6.08
CA GLU A 222 5.83 -12.74 6.52
C GLU A 222 6.24 -11.76 5.40
N ASN A 223 6.39 -12.24 4.15
CA ASN A 223 6.75 -11.36 3.02
C ASN A 223 5.60 -10.42 2.67
N ALA A 224 4.34 -10.88 2.80
CA ALA A 224 3.15 -10.03 2.62
C ALA A 224 3.08 -8.92 3.67
N TRP A 225 3.28 -9.28 4.95
CA TRP A 225 3.31 -8.31 6.05
C TRP A 225 4.42 -7.28 5.88
N LYS A 226 5.62 -7.73 5.55
CA LYS A 226 6.77 -6.84 5.31
C LYS A 226 6.52 -5.92 4.11
N LEU A 227 5.91 -6.43 3.04
CA LEU A 227 5.57 -5.64 1.86
C LEU A 227 4.58 -4.53 2.22
N LEU A 228 3.50 -4.85 2.95
CA LEU A 228 2.50 -3.88 3.41
C LEU A 228 3.14 -2.81 4.30
N THR A 229 3.82 -3.23 5.36
CA THR A 229 4.35 -2.29 6.37
C THR A 229 5.48 -1.41 5.84
N ARG A 230 6.35 -1.93 4.96
CA ARG A 230 7.38 -1.12 4.28
C ARG A 230 6.75 -0.12 3.32
N GLY A 231 5.69 -0.51 2.62
CA GLY A 231 4.97 0.38 1.72
C GLY A 231 4.26 1.51 2.46
N LEU A 232 3.61 1.22 3.58
CA LEU A 232 2.99 2.22 4.44
C LEU A 232 4.04 3.20 5.01
N LYS A 233 5.19 2.69 5.47
CA LYS A 233 6.32 3.54 5.90
C LYS A 233 6.82 4.43 4.76
N TRP A 234 6.99 3.89 3.56
CA TRP A 234 7.41 4.68 2.39
C TRP A 234 6.41 5.77 2.04
N ALA A 235 5.11 5.49 2.17
CA ALA A 235 4.06 6.47 1.88
C ALA A 235 3.99 7.60 2.92
N THR A 236 4.46 7.39 4.15
CA THR A 236 4.48 8.41 5.21
C THR A 236 5.39 9.59 4.79
N ARG A 237 4.94 10.82 4.99
CA ARG A 237 5.73 12.02 4.73
C ARG A 237 6.76 12.31 5.79
#